data_81b2f34d0c6ec3b31fa1523368520144
#
_entry.id   81b2f34d0c6ec3b31fa1523368520144
#
_cell.length_a   1.000
_cell.length_b   1.000
_cell.length_c   1.000
_cell.angle_alpha   90.00
_cell.angle_beta   90.00
_cell.angle_gamma   90.00
#
_symmetry.space_group_name_H-M   'P 1'
#
loop_
_entity.id
_entity.type
_entity.pdbx_description
1 polymer ?
#
loop_
_entity_poly.entity_id
_entity_poly.type
_entity_poly.pdbx_seq_one_letter_code
_entity_poly.pdbx_strand_id
1 'polypeptide(L)'
;YNTAKNLNIGIVLTAHPTEVKRRTLIQKYHSIIEILEQRNLFKNFPAKLKILNKRLFDELTIIWNTDDLKRVKPSPYDEARWGLAIIEDSLWDTVPKVYRRLNSIFAQNMKKNLPKNFNPIEFGSWMGGDRDGNPNVTADVTRKVILLSRWEAAKLYEKALTKIIRSYSMEKCSKKIQNKVGKSFEPYRVFLRPLRDKMRVTHRSIEQHLVYKKPIDQKKLLNSREEILKPLRIVRESLEQNQNENIASGELLDLMRRAKCFGINPVSYTHLRAHETREDLVCR
;
A
#
# COMPACT_ATOMS: atom_id res chain seq x y z
N TYR A 1 -5.16 4.22 -28.96
CA TYR A 1 -6.11 3.97 -27.85
C TYR A 1 -6.13 2.49 -27.43
N ASN A 2 -6.22 1.56 -28.40
CA ASN A 2 -6.27 0.11 -28.08
C ASN A 2 -4.96 -0.40 -27.47
N THR A 3 -3.81 0.05 -27.94
CA THR A 3 -2.50 -0.27 -27.37
C THR A 3 -2.41 0.14 -25.90
N ALA A 4 -2.92 1.32 -25.54
CA ALA A 4 -2.90 1.80 -24.17
C ALA A 4 -3.85 1.03 -23.25
N LYS A 5 -4.98 0.52 -23.75
CA LYS A 5 -5.88 -0.34 -22.96
C LYS A 5 -5.25 -1.67 -22.55
N ASN A 6 -4.37 -2.18 -23.41
CA ASN A 6 -3.71 -3.47 -23.24
C ASN A 6 -2.33 -3.35 -22.58
N LEU A 7 -1.96 -2.15 -22.10
CA LEU A 7 -0.71 -1.95 -21.38
C LEU A 7 -0.75 -2.77 -20.09
N ASN A 8 0.24 -3.66 -19.93
CA ASN A 8 0.50 -4.41 -18.71
C ASN A 8 1.99 -4.33 -18.37
N ILE A 9 2.29 -3.85 -17.18
CA ILE A 9 3.63 -3.63 -16.67
C ILE A 9 3.75 -4.44 -15.38
N GLY A 10 4.48 -5.56 -15.44
CA GLY A 10 4.84 -6.35 -14.27
C GLY A 10 6.14 -5.85 -13.67
N ILE A 11 6.09 -5.43 -12.41
CA ILE A 11 7.28 -5.04 -11.63
C ILE A 11 7.49 -6.10 -10.55
N VAL A 12 8.64 -6.77 -10.58
CA VAL A 12 8.96 -7.84 -9.63
C VAL A 12 9.96 -7.34 -8.59
N LEU A 13 9.58 -7.44 -7.33
CA LEU A 13 10.45 -7.13 -6.20
C LEU A 13 11.33 -8.35 -5.90
N THR A 14 12.63 -8.13 -5.87
CA THR A 14 13.64 -9.16 -5.55
C THR A 14 14.47 -8.70 -4.36
N ALA A 15 14.90 -9.65 -3.51
CA ALA A 15 15.90 -9.38 -2.50
C ALA A 15 17.29 -9.44 -3.14
N HIS A 16 18.11 -8.42 -2.91
CA HIS A 16 19.50 -8.47 -3.32
C HIS A 16 20.37 -8.95 -2.15
N PRO A 17 21.20 -10.00 -2.31
CA PRO A 17 21.98 -10.58 -1.20
C PRO A 17 22.95 -9.60 -0.54
N THR A 18 23.32 -8.52 -1.25
CA THR A 18 24.23 -7.48 -0.77
C THR A 18 23.53 -6.32 -0.04
N GLU A 19 22.19 -6.34 0.07
CA GLU A 19 21.45 -5.28 0.75
C GLU A 19 21.47 -5.48 2.27
N VAL A 20 22.63 -5.23 2.85
CA VAL A 20 22.93 -5.40 4.29
C VAL A 20 22.61 -4.15 5.12
N LYS A 21 22.17 -3.07 4.46
CA LYS A 21 21.91 -1.78 5.12
C LYS A 21 20.78 -1.88 6.14
N ARG A 22 20.97 -1.27 7.30
CA ARG A 22 19.93 -1.21 8.32
C ARG A 22 18.80 -0.28 7.87
N ARG A 23 17.54 -0.70 8.05
CA ARG A 23 16.36 0.13 7.76
C ARG A 23 16.44 1.49 8.47
N THR A 24 17.03 1.53 9.66
CA THR A 24 17.28 2.78 10.40
C THR A 24 18.09 3.78 9.58
N LEU A 25 19.14 3.34 8.89
CA LEU A 25 19.95 4.22 8.05
C LEU A 25 19.17 4.76 6.86
N ILE A 26 18.36 3.91 6.20
CA ILE A 26 17.49 4.33 5.09
C ILE A 26 16.52 5.42 5.56
N GLN A 27 15.88 5.22 6.74
CA GLN A 27 14.98 6.22 7.32
C GLN A 27 15.72 7.54 7.66
N LYS A 28 16.96 7.46 8.13
CA LYS A 28 17.79 8.63 8.41
C LYS A 28 18.17 9.39 7.13
N TYR A 29 18.48 8.67 6.04
CA TYR A 29 18.73 9.31 4.74
C TYR A 29 17.49 10.03 4.22
N HIS A 30 16.29 9.44 4.34
CA HIS A 30 15.05 10.13 3.99
C HIS A 30 14.85 11.40 4.84
N SER A 31 15.04 11.31 6.16
CA SER A 31 14.95 12.48 7.05
C SER A 31 15.93 13.60 6.64
N ILE A 32 17.15 13.24 6.25
CA ILE A 32 18.15 14.21 5.76
C ILE A 32 17.68 14.88 4.47
N ILE A 33 17.13 14.11 3.51
CA ILE A 33 16.61 14.67 2.25
C ILE A 33 15.50 15.67 2.55
N GLU A 34 14.53 15.31 3.39
CA GLU A 34 13.44 16.22 3.79
C GLU A 34 13.96 17.50 4.47
N ILE A 35 14.96 17.38 5.34
CA ILE A 35 15.59 18.55 6.00
C ILE A 35 16.27 19.44 4.97
N LEU A 36 16.99 18.87 4.00
CA LEU A 36 17.68 19.64 2.95
C LEU A 36 16.68 20.35 2.03
N GLU A 37 15.58 19.71 1.67
CA GLU A 37 14.49 20.33 0.91
C GLU A 37 13.88 21.50 1.69
N GLN A 38 13.58 21.31 2.98
CA GLN A 38 13.06 22.37 3.85
C GLN A 38 14.06 23.53 3.99
N ARG A 39 15.36 23.26 4.09
CA ARG A 39 16.39 24.30 4.12
C ARG A 39 16.37 25.17 2.86
N ASN A 40 16.17 24.57 1.69
CA ASN A 40 16.02 25.30 0.43
C ASN A 40 14.79 26.19 0.42
N LEU A 41 13.66 25.70 0.93
CA LEU A 41 12.41 26.48 1.02
C LEU A 41 12.55 27.65 2.00
N PHE A 42 13.23 27.46 3.12
CA PHE A 42 13.37 28.44 4.20
C PHE A 42 14.71 29.18 4.22
N LYS A 43 15.44 29.23 3.08
CA LYS A 43 16.76 29.89 2.99
C LYS A 43 16.80 31.32 3.50
N ASN A 44 15.68 32.06 3.41
CA ASN A 44 15.57 33.47 3.84
C ASN A 44 15.03 33.62 5.28
N PHE A 45 14.92 32.54 6.07
CA PHE A 45 14.39 32.55 7.43
C PHE A 45 15.43 32.02 8.42
N PRO A 46 16.33 32.90 8.96
CA PRO A 46 17.49 32.48 9.79
C PRO A 46 17.09 31.61 11.02
N ALA A 47 16.00 31.96 11.71
CA ALA A 47 15.54 31.19 12.87
C ALA A 47 15.15 29.76 12.50
N LYS A 48 14.44 29.57 11.37
CA LYS A 48 14.07 28.23 10.86
C LYS A 48 15.31 27.46 10.39
N LEU A 49 16.25 28.13 9.71
CA LEU A 49 17.51 27.52 9.29
C LEU A 49 18.32 26.99 10.47
N LYS A 50 18.37 27.73 11.57
CA LYS A 50 19.09 27.29 12.78
C LYS A 50 18.49 25.99 13.34
N ILE A 51 17.17 25.87 13.38
CA ILE A 51 16.47 24.66 13.82
C ILE A 51 16.76 23.48 12.88
N LEU A 52 16.65 23.72 11.56
CA LEU A 52 16.89 22.68 10.54
C LEU A 52 18.34 22.21 10.54
N ASN A 53 19.31 23.14 10.71
CA ASN A 53 20.71 22.79 10.83
C ASN A 53 20.99 21.93 12.07
N LYS A 54 20.37 22.25 13.21
CA LYS A 54 20.50 21.41 14.40
C LYS A 54 19.94 20.01 14.15
N ARG A 55 18.75 19.88 13.58
CA ARG A 55 18.16 18.58 13.21
C ARG A 55 19.06 17.80 12.25
N LEU A 56 19.62 18.47 11.24
CA LEU A 56 20.55 17.83 10.30
C LEU A 56 21.79 17.29 11.03
N PHE A 57 22.36 18.08 11.94
CA PHE A 57 23.49 17.65 12.74
C PHE A 57 23.17 16.45 13.63
N ASP A 58 22.00 16.45 14.27
CA ASP A 58 21.52 15.34 15.09
C ASP A 58 21.38 14.05 14.25
N GLU A 59 20.78 14.13 13.04
CA GLU A 59 20.66 12.98 12.13
C GLU A 59 22.02 12.47 11.65
N LEU A 60 22.94 13.34 11.30
CA LEU A 60 24.31 12.97 10.89
C LEU A 60 25.06 12.32 12.05
N THR A 61 24.91 12.83 13.27
CA THR A 61 25.55 12.26 14.46
C THR A 61 25.03 10.85 14.74
N ILE A 62 23.72 10.63 14.59
CA ILE A 62 23.13 9.29 14.75
C ILE A 62 23.69 8.32 13.70
N ILE A 63 23.76 8.74 12.43
CA ILE A 63 24.33 7.92 11.36
C ILE A 63 25.77 7.57 11.66
N TRP A 64 26.60 8.57 12.04
CA TRP A 64 28.00 8.39 12.35
C TRP A 64 28.26 7.35 13.46
N ASN A 65 27.38 7.30 14.46
CA ASN A 65 27.47 6.36 15.57
C ASN A 65 26.70 5.05 15.34
N THR A 66 26.09 4.86 14.15
CA THR A 66 25.34 3.66 13.82
C THR A 66 26.21 2.70 13.03
N ASP A 67 26.33 1.46 13.48
CA ASP A 67 27.02 0.39 12.73
C ASP A 67 26.27 0.12 11.42
N ASP A 68 26.96 0.24 10.29
CA ASP A 68 26.39 0.07 8.95
C ASP A 68 26.00 -1.37 8.66
N LEU A 69 26.72 -2.32 9.24
CA LEU A 69 26.57 -3.72 8.92
C LEU A 69 25.64 -4.43 9.91
N LYS A 70 24.73 -5.24 9.37
CA LYS A 70 24.04 -6.24 10.16
C LYS A 70 24.98 -7.40 10.44
N ARG A 71 25.22 -7.66 11.72
CA ARG A 71 26.06 -8.78 12.17
C ARG A 71 25.37 -10.15 12.01
N VAL A 72 24.06 -10.15 11.83
CA VAL A 72 23.24 -11.35 11.66
C VAL A 72 22.76 -11.44 10.24
N LYS A 73 23.00 -12.58 9.59
CA LYS A 73 22.48 -12.87 8.24
C LYS A 73 20.96 -12.82 8.26
N PRO A 74 20.31 -12.05 7.37
CA PRO A 74 18.86 -11.99 7.32
C PRO A 74 18.27 -13.35 6.94
N SER A 75 17.13 -13.66 7.55
CA SER A 75 16.30 -14.78 7.11
C SER A 75 15.49 -14.39 5.87
N PRO A 76 14.99 -15.35 5.07
CA PRO A 76 14.09 -15.08 3.95
C PRO A 76 12.83 -14.30 4.36
N TYR A 77 12.38 -14.48 5.60
CA TYR A 77 11.27 -13.71 6.17
C TYR A 77 11.65 -12.23 6.41
N ASP A 78 12.87 -11.96 6.89
CA ASP A 78 13.36 -10.60 7.07
C ASP A 78 13.54 -9.89 5.73
N GLU A 79 14.05 -10.58 4.73
CA GLU A 79 14.19 -10.05 3.36
C GLU A 79 12.82 -9.67 2.78
N ALA A 80 11.83 -10.56 2.90
CA ALA A 80 10.47 -10.28 2.46
C ALA A 80 9.86 -9.08 3.22
N ARG A 81 10.08 -8.97 4.51
CA ARG A 81 9.62 -7.84 5.34
C ARG A 81 10.22 -6.50 4.88
N TRP A 82 11.48 -6.50 4.45
CA TRP A 82 12.11 -5.30 3.93
C TRP A 82 11.61 -4.92 2.55
N GLY A 83 11.47 -5.90 1.66
CA GLY A 83 10.91 -5.65 0.34
C GLY A 83 9.46 -5.15 0.41
N LEU A 84 8.64 -5.66 1.33
CA LEU A 84 7.29 -5.16 1.53
C LEU A 84 7.25 -3.72 2.08
N ALA A 85 8.27 -3.29 2.84
CA ALA A 85 8.34 -1.93 3.34
C ALA A 85 8.41 -0.88 2.20
N ILE A 86 8.96 -1.23 1.03
CA ILE A 86 9.01 -0.33 -0.13
C ILE A 86 7.60 0.04 -0.63
N ILE A 87 6.62 -0.83 -0.36
CA ILE A 87 5.22 -0.56 -0.70
C ILE A 87 4.69 0.58 0.17
N GLU A 88 4.92 0.52 1.49
CA GLU A 88 4.50 1.57 2.41
C GLU A 88 5.25 2.88 2.15
N ASP A 89 6.57 2.80 2.04
CA ASP A 89 7.44 3.97 2.01
C ASP A 89 7.42 4.71 0.66
N SER A 90 7.08 4.04 -0.46
CA SER A 90 7.16 4.62 -1.80
C SER A 90 5.98 4.29 -2.72
N LEU A 91 5.72 3.00 -2.97
CA LEU A 91 4.83 2.59 -4.06
C LEU A 91 3.37 2.96 -3.78
N TRP A 92 2.95 2.95 -2.52
CA TRP A 92 1.58 3.29 -2.10
C TRP A 92 1.17 4.69 -2.54
N ASP A 93 2.06 5.66 -2.45
CA ASP A 93 1.79 7.05 -2.85
C ASP A 93 2.18 7.35 -4.29
N THR A 94 3.11 6.58 -4.86
CA THR A 94 3.56 6.76 -6.24
C THR A 94 2.56 6.23 -7.26
N VAL A 95 1.96 5.07 -7.01
CA VAL A 95 1.00 4.46 -7.95
C VAL A 95 -0.12 5.41 -8.36
N PRO A 96 -0.87 6.07 -7.45
CA PRO A 96 -1.90 7.03 -7.86
C PRO A 96 -1.35 8.22 -8.67
N LYS A 97 -0.14 8.70 -8.35
CA LYS A 97 0.52 9.81 -9.07
C LYS A 97 0.82 9.41 -10.52
N VAL A 98 1.33 8.19 -10.74
CA VAL A 98 1.58 7.64 -12.08
C VAL A 98 0.28 7.55 -12.89
N TYR A 99 -0.79 7.03 -12.28
CA TYR A 99 -2.10 6.97 -12.94
C TYR A 99 -2.65 8.34 -13.31
N ARG A 100 -2.52 9.34 -12.43
CA ARG A 100 -2.94 10.72 -12.71
C ARG A 100 -2.14 11.31 -13.87
N ARG A 101 -0.81 11.11 -13.88
CA ARG A 101 0.05 11.59 -14.96
C ARG A 101 -0.26 10.92 -16.29
N LEU A 102 -0.44 9.60 -16.30
CA LEU A 102 -0.86 8.86 -17.49
C LEU A 102 -2.20 9.38 -18.04
N ASN A 103 -3.20 9.56 -17.14
CA ASN A 103 -4.50 10.10 -17.55
C ASN A 103 -4.39 11.52 -18.10
N SER A 104 -3.56 12.38 -17.51
CA SER A 104 -3.33 13.74 -18.00
C SER A 104 -2.69 13.73 -19.39
N ILE A 105 -1.64 12.95 -19.61
CA ILE A 105 -0.99 12.80 -20.92
C ILE A 105 -1.99 12.27 -21.97
N PHE A 106 -2.81 11.31 -21.57
CA PHE A 106 -3.81 10.71 -22.44
C PHE A 106 -4.92 11.71 -22.82
N ALA A 107 -5.41 12.47 -21.85
CA ALA A 107 -6.41 13.50 -22.06
C ALA A 107 -5.89 14.62 -22.98
N GLN A 108 -4.65 15.05 -22.80
CA GLN A 108 -4.02 16.10 -23.61
C GLN A 108 -3.82 15.66 -25.06
N ASN A 109 -3.31 14.44 -25.29
CA ASN A 109 -2.96 13.99 -26.65
C ASN A 109 -4.14 13.36 -27.40
N MET A 110 -5.02 12.65 -26.71
CA MET A 110 -6.11 11.88 -27.33
C MET A 110 -7.49 12.51 -27.10
N LYS A 111 -7.59 13.62 -26.36
CA LYS A 111 -8.84 14.25 -25.92
C LYS A 111 -9.84 13.27 -25.27
N LYS A 112 -9.33 12.23 -24.63
CA LYS A 112 -10.09 11.16 -23.95
C LYS A 112 -9.41 10.80 -22.64
N ASN A 113 -10.20 10.46 -21.64
CA ASN A 113 -9.67 9.90 -20.40
C ASN A 113 -9.40 8.40 -20.51
N LEU A 114 -8.48 7.90 -19.70
CA LEU A 114 -8.25 6.46 -19.55
C LEU A 114 -9.51 5.77 -19.03
N PRO A 115 -9.75 4.50 -19.43
CA PRO A 115 -10.89 3.74 -18.94
C PRO A 115 -10.95 3.68 -17.41
N LYS A 116 -12.16 3.72 -16.85
CA LYS A 116 -12.36 3.64 -15.38
C LYS A 116 -11.79 2.36 -14.75
N ASN A 117 -11.65 1.28 -15.54
CA ASN A 117 -11.09 -0.01 -15.12
C ASN A 117 -9.63 -0.20 -15.52
N PHE A 118 -8.98 0.82 -16.06
CA PHE A 118 -7.57 0.76 -16.43
C PHE A 118 -6.68 0.43 -15.23
N ASN A 119 -5.87 -0.62 -15.35
CA ASN A 119 -4.95 -1.10 -14.31
C ASN A 119 -3.72 -1.71 -14.98
N PRO A 120 -2.77 -0.89 -15.45
CA PRO A 120 -1.62 -1.39 -16.21
C PRO A 120 -0.47 -1.90 -15.36
N ILE A 121 -0.50 -1.71 -14.03
CA ILE A 121 0.62 -2.01 -13.15
C ILE A 121 0.26 -3.17 -12.23
N GLU A 122 1.12 -4.18 -12.19
CA GLU A 122 1.05 -5.30 -11.27
C GLU A 122 2.40 -5.48 -10.57
N PHE A 123 2.37 -5.82 -9.29
CA PHE A 123 3.58 -6.10 -8.52
C PHE A 123 3.68 -7.58 -8.22
N GLY A 124 4.85 -8.14 -8.51
CA GLY A 124 5.25 -9.48 -8.11
C GLY A 124 6.37 -9.45 -7.06
N SER A 125 6.62 -10.58 -6.42
CA SER A 125 7.76 -10.76 -5.53
C SER A 125 8.28 -12.19 -5.62
N TRP A 126 9.60 -12.33 -5.51
CA TRP A 126 10.27 -13.62 -5.34
C TRP A 126 10.60 -13.88 -3.87
N MET A 127 10.64 -12.82 -3.05
CA MET A 127 11.08 -12.89 -1.66
C MET A 127 10.18 -13.82 -0.82
N GLY A 128 10.80 -14.86 -0.26
CA GLY A 128 10.09 -15.83 0.57
C GLY A 128 9.20 -16.82 -0.20
N GLY A 129 9.19 -16.76 -1.56
CA GLY A 129 8.44 -17.67 -2.43
C GLY A 129 9.35 -18.48 -3.36
N ASP A 130 10.37 -17.85 -3.90
CA ASP A 130 11.37 -18.51 -4.75
C ASP A 130 12.40 -19.23 -3.88
N ARG A 131 12.53 -20.53 -4.10
CA ARG A 131 13.44 -21.38 -3.32
C ARG A 131 14.85 -21.39 -3.90
N ASP A 132 14.95 -21.43 -5.20
CA ASP A 132 16.22 -21.42 -5.98
C ASP A 132 17.39 -22.17 -5.28
N GLY A 133 17.09 -23.35 -4.75
CA GLY A 133 18.03 -24.17 -3.98
C GLY A 133 18.27 -23.70 -2.52
N ASN A 134 17.63 -22.66 -2.05
CA ASN A 134 17.76 -22.17 -0.66
C ASN A 134 16.90 -23.01 0.31
N PRO A 135 17.49 -23.85 1.17
CA PRO A 135 16.73 -24.71 2.09
C PRO A 135 15.96 -23.92 3.17
N ASN A 136 16.28 -22.63 3.36
CA ASN A 136 15.61 -21.79 4.34
C ASN A 136 14.29 -21.20 3.83
N VAL A 137 13.99 -21.30 2.53
CA VAL A 137 12.71 -20.90 1.96
C VAL A 137 11.76 -22.10 1.99
N THR A 138 11.14 -22.31 3.14
CA THR A 138 10.19 -23.41 3.36
C THR A 138 8.76 -22.96 3.08
N ALA A 139 7.81 -23.91 2.93
CA ALA A 139 6.40 -23.63 2.79
C ALA A 139 5.83 -22.79 3.97
N ASP A 140 6.34 -23.01 5.20
CA ASP A 140 5.96 -22.19 6.37
C ASP A 140 6.44 -20.75 6.24
N VAL A 141 7.66 -20.54 5.74
CA VAL A 141 8.17 -19.19 5.45
C VAL A 141 7.31 -18.51 4.40
N THR A 142 7.00 -19.18 3.28
CA THR A 142 6.13 -18.62 2.23
C THR A 142 4.77 -18.24 2.78
N ARG A 143 4.15 -19.11 3.59
CA ARG A 143 2.86 -18.81 4.25
C ARG A 143 2.94 -17.58 5.16
N LYS A 144 3.99 -17.45 5.97
CA LYS A 144 4.22 -16.29 6.83
C LYS A 144 4.40 -15.01 6.02
N VAL A 145 5.11 -15.09 4.89
CA VAL A 145 5.35 -13.93 4.02
C VAL A 145 4.06 -13.48 3.31
N ILE A 146 3.21 -14.42 2.87
CA ILE A 146 1.88 -14.09 2.32
C ILE A 146 1.00 -13.41 3.37
N LEU A 147 1.01 -13.91 4.61
CA LEU A 147 0.28 -13.27 5.71
C LEU A 147 0.84 -11.88 6.02
N LEU A 148 2.16 -11.70 6.01
CA LEU A 148 2.80 -10.41 6.20
C LEU A 148 2.41 -9.40 5.11
N SER A 149 2.38 -9.84 3.85
CA SER A 149 1.93 -9.04 2.71
C SER A 149 0.47 -8.57 2.90
N ARG A 150 -0.41 -9.48 3.32
CA ARG A 150 -1.81 -9.16 3.61
C ARG A 150 -1.99 -8.24 4.82
N TRP A 151 -1.17 -8.41 5.84
CA TRP A 151 -1.12 -7.54 7.01
C TRP A 151 -0.77 -6.11 6.61
N GLU A 152 0.27 -5.94 5.79
CA GLU A 152 0.71 -4.63 5.30
C GLU A 152 -0.39 -3.93 4.48
N ALA A 153 -1.01 -4.66 3.53
CA ALA A 153 -2.13 -4.12 2.75
C ALA A 153 -3.27 -3.64 3.65
N ALA A 154 -3.71 -4.47 4.60
CA ALA A 154 -4.83 -4.15 5.47
C ALA A 154 -4.55 -2.92 6.35
N LYS A 155 -3.32 -2.77 6.85
CA LYS A 155 -2.84 -1.61 7.61
C LYS A 155 -2.89 -0.33 6.77
N LEU A 156 -2.39 -0.38 5.53
CA LEU A 156 -2.39 0.75 4.60
C LEU A 156 -3.81 1.16 4.21
N TYR A 157 -4.70 0.20 3.94
CA TYR A 157 -6.11 0.49 3.67
C TYR A 157 -6.83 1.08 4.88
N GLU A 158 -6.60 0.58 6.09
CA GLU A 158 -7.19 1.16 7.30
C GLU A 158 -6.79 2.63 7.47
N LYS A 159 -5.50 2.95 7.28
CA LYS A 159 -4.97 4.31 7.35
C LYS A 159 -5.64 5.22 6.31
N ALA A 160 -5.72 4.78 5.05
CA ALA A 160 -6.34 5.54 3.96
C ALA A 160 -7.85 5.72 4.16
N LEU A 161 -8.59 4.66 4.55
CA LEU A 161 -10.02 4.74 4.85
C LEU A 161 -10.30 5.67 6.03
N THR A 162 -9.46 5.63 7.06
CA THR A 162 -9.59 6.53 8.23
C THR A 162 -9.46 7.99 7.81
N LYS A 163 -8.54 8.31 6.89
CA LYS A 163 -8.39 9.66 6.33
C LYS A 163 -9.64 10.07 5.56
N ILE A 164 -10.13 9.23 4.65
CA ILE A 164 -11.35 9.49 3.86
C ILE A 164 -12.57 9.66 4.77
N ILE A 165 -12.77 8.79 5.75
CA ILE A 165 -13.88 8.86 6.70
C ILE A 165 -13.85 10.18 7.48
N ARG A 166 -12.67 10.66 7.89
CA ARG A 166 -12.55 11.96 8.58
C ARG A 166 -12.91 13.15 7.69
N SER A 167 -12.58 13.05 6.39
CA SER A 167 -12.82 14.14 5.42
C SER A 167 -14.24 14.17 4.89
N TYR A 168 -14.95 13.02 4.86
CA TYR A 168 -16.27 12.92 4.21
C TYR A 168 -17.42 13.17 5.18
N SER A 169 -17.64 14.44 5.53
CA SER A 169 -18.72 14.89 6.44
C SER A 169 -19.98 15.34 5.72
N MET A 170 -20.07 15.14 4.37
CA MET A 170 -21.21 15.59 3.58
C MET A 170 -22.49 14.86 3.98
N GLU A 171 -23.59 15.61 4.00
CA GLU A 171 -24.91 15.13 4.39
C GLU A 171 -25.66 14.47 3.22
N LYS A 172 -25.56 15.07 2.01
CA LYS A 172 -26.28 14.57 0.83
C LYS A 172 -25.62 13.33 0.24
N CYS A 173 -26.40 12.25 0.10
CA CYS A 173 -25.96 11.01 -0.53
C CYS A 173 -27.05 10.41 -1.42
N SER A 174 -26.70 9.37 -2.19
CA SER A 174 -27.65 8.63 -3.02
C SER A 174 -28.62 7.80 -2.18
N LYS A 175 -29.82 7.50 -2.72
CA LYS A 175 -30.77 6.59 -2.12
C LYS A 175 -30.18 5.22 -1.76
N LYS A 176 -29.22 4.76 -2.56
CA LYS A 176 -28.51 3.47 -2.35
C LYS A 176 -27.70 3.45 -1.05
N ILE A 177 -27.06 4.56 -0.70
CA ILE A 177 -26.37 4.71 0.59
C ILE A 177 -27.37 4.93 1.71
N GLN A 178 -28.34 5.84 1.51
CA GLN A 178 -29.38 6.13 2.48
C GLN A 178 -30.10 4.87 2.98
N ASN A 179 -30.50 3.98 2.06
CA ASN A 179 -31.18 2.72 2.42
C ASN A 179 -30.31 1.78 3.27
N LYS A 180 -28.98 1.91 3.20
CA LYS A 180 -28.05 1.07 3.98
C LYS A 180 -27.70 1.65 5.35
N VAL A 181 -27.67 2.98 5.47
CA VAL A 181 -27.21 3.64 6.70
C VAL A 181 -28.37 4.23 7.52
N GLY A 182 -29.59 4.31 6.94
CA GLY A 182 -30.73 4.96 7.57
C GLY A 182 -30.58 6.50 7.61
N LYS A 183 -31.29 7.14 8.53
CA LYS A 183 -31.14 8.58 8.76
C LYS A 183 -29.79 8.88 9.41
N SER A 184 -28.94 9.63 8.73
CA SER A 184 -27.62 10.03 9.22
C SER A 184 -27.24 11.39 8.63
N PHE A 185 -26.64 12.25 9.44
CA PHE A 185 -26.03 13.52 9.00
C PHE A 185 -24.69 13.31 8.27
N GLU A 186 -24.05 12.15 8.45
CA GLU A 186 -22.74 11.84 7.87
C GLU A 186 -22.78 10.45 7.19
N PRO A 187 -23.63 10.25 6.17
CA PRO A 187 -23.93 8.93 5.61
C PRO A 187 -22.70 8.24 5.04
N TYR A 188 -21.76 8.94 4.42
CA TYR A 188 -20.53 8.35 3.89
C TYR A 188 -19.62 7.78 4.98
N ARG A 189 -19.53 8.48 6.13
CA ARG A 189 -18.75 7.99 7.28
C ARG A 189 -19.35 6.71 7.85
N VAL A 190 -20.67 6.69 8.04
CA VAL A 190 -21.39 5.50 8.55
C VAL A 190 -21.23 4.33 7.58
N PHE A 191 -21.36 4.60 6.27
CA PHE A 191 -21.25 3.57 5.23
C PHE A 191 -19.85 2.95 5.11
N LEU A 192 -18.79 3.73 5.31
CA LEU A 192 -17.40 3.26 5.15
C LEU A 192 -16.78 2.66 6.43
N ARG A 193 -17.34 2.95 7.61
CA ARG A 193 -16.84 2.40 8.89
C ARG A 193 -16.72 0.87 8.90
N PRO A 194 -17.72 0.08 8.46
CA PRO A 194 -17.60 -1.39 8.45
C PRO A 194 -16.42 -1.89 7.61
N LEU A 195 -16.14 -1.25 6.46
CA LEU A 195 -14.99 -1.60 5.63
C LEU A 195 -13.68 -1.32 6.35
N ARG A 196 -13.53 -0.13 6.96
CA ARG A 196 -12.35 0.22 7.76
C ARG A 196 -12.16 -0.75 8.92
N ASP A 197 -13.23 -1.10 9.64
CA ASP A 197 -13.16 -1.99 10.79
C ASP A 197 -12.79 -3.41 10.37
N LYS A 198 -13.23 -3.86 9.19
CA LYS A 198 -12.78 -5.14 8.61
C LYS A 198 -11.29 -5.14 8.29
N MET A 199 -10.73 -4.02 7.78
CA MET A 199 -9.28 -3.87 7.59
C MET A 199 -8.53 -3.96 8.92
N ARG A 200 -9.03 -3.26 9.95
CA ARG A 200 -8.47 -3.29 11.30
C ARG A 200 -8.48 -4.69 11.89
N VAL A 201 -9.58 -5.41 11.78
CA VAL A 201 -9.66 -6.80 12.25
C VAL A 201 -8.68 -7.68 11.49
N THR A 202 -8.57 -7.49 10.17
CA THR A 202 -7.65 -8.28 9.34
C THR A 202 -6.21 -8.11 9.79
N HIS A 203 -5.70 -6.87 9.85
CA HIS A 203 -4.29 -6.69 10.21
C HIS A 203 -4.00 -7.09 11.66
N ARG A 204 -4.88 -6.80 12.63
CA ARG A 204 -4.69 -7.19 14.03
C ARG A 204 -4.71 -8.70 14.23
N SER A 205 -5.62 -9.42 13.56
CA SER A 205 -5.68 -10.87 13.67
C SER A 205 -4.44 -11.54 13.08
N ILE A 206 -3.95 -11.04 11.95
CA ILE A 206 -2.71 -11.54 11.34
C ILE A 206 -1.50 -11.22 12.24
N GLU A 207 -1.40 -10.02 12.79
CA GLU A 207 -0.34 -9.64 13.72
C GLU A 207 -0.31 -10.57 14.96
N GLN A 208 -1.47 -10.81 15.57
CA GLN A 208 -1.58 -11.73 16.69
C GLN A 208 -1.19 -13.15 16.32
N HIS A 209 -1.48 -13.59 15.11
CA HIS A 209 -1.04 -14.90 14.63
C HIS A 209 0.47 -14.96 14.41
N LEU A 210 1.05 -13.97 13.74
CA LEU A 210 2.49 -13.95 13.46
C LEU A 210 3.33 -13.85 14.72
N VAL A 211 2.89 -13.05 15.70
CA VAL A 211 3.64 -12.82 16.95
C VAL A 211 3.34 -13.88 18.01
N TYR A 212 2.05 -14.15 18.27
CA TYR A 212 1.61 -14.96 19.42
C TYR A 212 1.03 -16.33 19.02
N LYS A 213 1.08 -16.69 17.69
CA LYS A 213 0.53 -17.96 17.19
C LYS A 213 -0.97 -18.16 17.45
N LYS A 214 -1.73 -17.08 17.67
CA LYS A 214 -3.18 -17.19 17.86
C LYS A 214 -3.86 -17.66 16.58
N PRO A 215 -4.92 -18.48 16.68
CA PRO A 215 -5.65 -18.96 15.50
C PRO A 215 -6.31 -17.79 14.75
N ILE A 216 -6.36 -17.88 13.41
CA ILE A 216 -7.01 -16.91 12.54
C ILE A 216 -8.40 -17.42 12.15
N ASP A 217 -9.43 -16.63 12.39
CA ASP A 217 -10.76 -16.86 11.82
C ASP A 217 -10.83 -16.22 10.41
N GLN A 218 -10.65 -17.05 9.39
CA GLN A 218 -10.63 -16.60 7.98
C GLN A 218 -11.92 -15.89 7.55
N LYS A 219 -13.08 -16.21 8.15
CA LYS A 219 -14.36 -15.58 7.81
C LYS A 219 -14.41 -14.10 8.18
N LYS A 220 -13.67 -13.69 9.20
CA LYS A 220 -13.59 -12.30 9.66
C LYS A 220 -12.61 -11.45 8.87
N LEU A 221 -11.72 -12.09 8.11
CA LEU A 221 -10.71 -11.37 7.36
C LEU A 221 -11.26 -10.82 6.05
N LEU A 222 -10.51 -9.87 5.52
CA LEU A 222 -10.68 -9.41 4.14
C LEU A 222 -10.21 -10.51 3.19
N ASN A 223 -11.08 -11.01 2.31
CA ASN A 223 -10.80 -12.19 1.50
C ASN A 223 -10.71 -11.90 -0.01
N SER A 224 -11.19 -10.75 -0.46
CA SER A 224 -11.15 -10.41 -1.88
C SER A 224 -10.97 -8.92 -2.13
N ARG A 225 -10.40 -8.60 -3.29
CA ARG A 225 -10.29 -7.23 -3.82
C ARG A 225 -11.67 -6.57 -3.97
N GLU A 226 -12.68 -7.33 -4.34
CA GLU A 226 -14.04 -6.81 -4.55
C GLU A 226 -14.71 -6.35 -3.25
N GLU A 227 -14.33 -6.92 -2.12
CA GLU A 227 -14.82 -6.44 -0.83
C GLU A 227 -14.35 -4.99 -0.54
N ILE A 228 -13.20 -4.60 -1.09
CA ILE A 228 -12.69 -3.21 -1.02
C ILE A 228 -13.38 -2.34 -2.06
N LEU A 229 -13.38 -2.81 -3.32
CA LEU A 229 -13.79 -1.97 -4.46
C LEU A 229 -15.31 -1.72 -4.50
N LYS A 230 -16.13 -2.70 -4.11
CA LYS A 230 -17.59 -2.58 -4.18
C LYS A 230 -18.14 -1.43 -3.34
N PRO A 231 -17.78 -1.27 -2.05
CA PRO A 231 -18.20 -0.11 -1.26
C PRO A 231 -17.67 1.23 -1.82
N LEU A 232 -16.42 1.26 -2.28
CA LEU A 232 -15.82 2.48 -2.83
C LEU A 232 -16.50 2.93 -4.13
N ARG A 233 -16.91 1.98 -5.01
CA ARG A 233 -17.70 2.29 -6.21
C ARG A 233 -19.06 2.91 -5.85
N ILE A 234 -19.75 2.36 -4.85
CA ILE A 234 -21.04 2.90 -4.38
C ILE A 234 -20.88 4.34 -3.88
N VAL A 235 -19.84 4.63 -3.11
CA VAL A 235 -19.54 5.98 -2.63
C VAL A 235 -19.23 6.90 -3.80
N ARG A 236 -18.42 6.45 -4.76
CA ARG A 236 -18.07 7.23 -5.94
C ARG A 236 -19.29 7.56 -6.79
N GLU A 237 -20.13 6.57 -7.10
CA GLU A 237 -21.39 6.77 -7.83
C GLU A 237 -22.30 7.78 -7.12
N SER A 238 -22.38 7.70 -5.77
CA SER A 238 -23.17 8.62 -4.99
C SER A 238 -22.63 10.06 -5.03
N LEU A 239 -21.31 10.24 -4.99
CA LEU A 239 -20.69 11.55 -5.13
C LEU A 239 -20.92 12.15 -6.52
N GLU A 240 -20.77 11.36 -7.58
CA GLU A 240 -21.03 11.78 -8.96
C GLU A 240 -22.52 12.19 -9.14
N GLN A 241 -23.47 11.45 -8.57
CA GLN A 241 -24.90 11.79 -8.60
C GLN A 241 -25.25 13.09 -7.86
N ASN A 242 -24.46 13.47 -6.87
CA ASN A 242 -24.66 14.71 -6.09
C ASN A 242 -23.72 15.85 -6.55
N GLN A 243 -23.22 15.82 -7.78
CA GLN A 243 -22.38 16.87 -8.39
C GLN A 243 -21.07 17.13 -7.64
N ASN A 244 -20.50 16.06 -7.04
CA ASN A 244 -19.23 16.10 -6.30
C ASN A 244 -18.12 15.31 -7.05
N GLU A 245 -18.02 15.49 -8.38
CA GLU A 245 -17.06 14.79 -9.25
C GLU A 245 -15.60 15.07 -8.85
N ASN A 246 -15.31 16.26 -8.36
CA ASN A 246 -13.98 16.63 -7.85
C ASN A 246 -13.57 15.77 -6.66
N ILE A 247 -14.49 15.49 -5.72
CA ILE A 247 -14.25 14.63 -4.56
C ILE A 247 -14.18 13.17 -5.02
N ALA A 248 -15.09 12.75 -5.91
CA ALA A 248 -15.11 11.40 -6.47
C ALA A 248 -13.84 11.04 -7.24
N SER A 249 -13.15 12.02 -7.85
CA SER A 249 -11.89 11.86 -8.59
C SER A 249 -10.63 12.14 -7.76
N GLY A 250 -10.78 12.51 -6.49
CA GLY A 250 -9.70 12.77 -5.55
C GLY A 250 -9.16 11.51 -4.83
N GLU A 251 -9.04 11.61 -3.51
CA GLU A 251 -8.48 10.53 -2.65
C GLU A 251 -9.24 9.21 -2.76
N LEU A 252 -10.55 9.25 -3.01
CA LEU A 252 -11.37 8.06 -3.21
C LEU A 252 -10.94 7.28 -4.45
N LEU A 253 -10.73 7.98 -5.59
CA LEU A 253 -10.25 7.35 -6.81
C LEU A 253 -8.84 6.80 -6.63
N ASP A 254 -7.98 7.51 -5.92
CA ASP A 254 -6.64 7.03 -5.61
C ASP A 254 -6.67 5.75 -4.78
N LEU A 255 -7.54 5.67 -3.77
CA LEU A 255 -7.73 4.45 -3.00
C LEU A 255 -8.26 3.29 -3.85
N MET A 256 -9.17 3.57 -4.78
CA MET A 256 -9.66 2.56 -5.74
C MET A 256 -8.55 2.07 -6.68
N ARG A 257 -7.65 2.96 -7.13
CA ARG A 257 -6.47 2.61 -7.95
C ARG A 257 -5.50 1.72 -7.17
N ARG A 258 -5.22 2.09 -5.91
CA ARG A 258 -4.41 1.25 -5.00
C ARG A 258 -5.04 -0.13 -4.82
N ALA A 259 -6.36 -0.20 -4.60
CA ALA A 259 -7.06 -1.48 -4.43
C ALA A 259 -7.04 -2.34 -5.69
N LYS A 260 -7.05 -1.74 -6.89
CA LYS A 260 -6.90 -2.47 -8.16
C LYS A 260 -5.48 -2.99 -8.35
N CYS A 261 -4.47 -2.17 -8.04
CA CYS A 261 -3.07 -2.49 -8.23
C CYS A 261 -2.56 -3.50 -7.19
N PHE A 262 -2.81 -3.23 -5.90
CA PHE A 262 -2.25 -4.01 -4.79
C PHE A 262 -3.17 -5.14 -4.30
N GLY A 263 -4.49 -5.07 -4.57
CA GLY A 263 -5.42 -6.08 -4.07
C GLY A 263 -5.40 -6.23 -2.55
N ILE A 264 -5.57 -7.47 -2.09
CA ILE A 264 -5.47 -7.84 -0.67
C ILE A 264 -4.06 -8.32 -0.29
N ASN A 265 -3.26 -8.70 -1.28
CA ASN A 265 -1.84 -9.00 -1.17
C ASN A 265 -1.12 -8.07 -2.15
N PRO A 266 -0.31 -7.11 -1.68
CA PRO A 266 0.30 -6.09 -2.52
C PRO A 266 1.22 -6.63 -3.61
N VAL A 267 1.71 -7.85 -3.45
CA VAL A 267 2.54 -8.54 -4.42
C VAL A 267 1.98 -9.93 -4.71
N SER A 268 2.08 -10.36 -5.98
CA SER A 268 1.83 -11.74 -6.38
C SER A 268 3.14 -12.53 -6.39
N TYR A 269 3.07 -13.83 -6.08
CA TYR A 269 4.24 -14.71 -6.17
C TYR A 269 4.25 -15.36 -7.54
N THR A 270 5.16 -14.93 -8.42
CA THR A 270 5.15 -15.28 -9.84
C THR A 270 6.01 -16.52 -10.18
N HIS A 271 6.84 -17.01 -9.25
CA HIS A 271 7.79 -18.08 -9.49
C HIS A 271 7.63 -19.33 -8.61
N LEU A 272 6.40 -19.62 -8.19
CA LEU A 272 6.10 -20.96 -7.70
C LEU A 272 6.02 -21.87 -8.93
N ARG A 273 7.17 -22.49 -9.34
CA ARG A 273 7.21 -23.43 -10.46
C ARG A 273 6.40 -24.68 -10.13
N ALA A 274 5.67 -25.18 -11.11
CA ALA A 274 4.83 -26.37 -11.00
C ALA A 274 5.54 -27.64 -10.51
N HIS A 275 6.87 -27.69 -10.57
CA HIS A 275 7.69 -28.80 -10.09
C HIS A 275 7.96 -28.79 -8.58
N GLU A 276 7.74 -27.65 -7.91
CA GLU A 276 7.96 -27.50 -6.47
C GLU A 276 6.67 -27.67 -5.66
N THR A 277 5.54 -27.94 -6.34
CA THR A 277 4.20 -27.58 -5.86
C THR A 277 3.29 -28.73 -5.51
N ARG A 278 3.70 -29.99 -5.47
CA ARG A 278 2.80 -31.05 -4.99
C ARG A 278 2.40 -30.88 -3.52
N GLU A 279 3.23 -30.23 -2.73
CA GLU A 279 2.93 -29.89 -1.32
C GLU A 279 2.43 -28.45 -1.13
N ASP A 280 2.56 -27.58 -2.14
CA ASP A 280 2.32 -26.13 -2.06
C ASP A 280 0.95 -25.67 -2.61
N LEU A 281 0.14 -26.57 -3.16
CA LEU A 281 -1.20 -26.29 -3.70
C LEU A 281 -2.24 -25.84 -2.65
N VAL A 282 -1.86 -25.73 -1.40
CA VAL A 282 -2.72 -25.27 -0.28
C VAL A 282 -2.82 -23.73 -0.20
N CYS A 283 -2.10 -23.00 -1.06
CA CYS A 283 -2.09 -21.51 -1.06
C CYS A 283 -2.91 -20.87 -2.19
N ARG A 284 -3.86 -21.59 -2.78
CA ARG A 284 -4.90 -21.01 -3.67
C ARG A 284 -6.15 -20.59 -2.90
#